data_096a0a7dfaf06b0d6339a43402a720cf
#
_entry.id   096a0a7dfaf06b0d6339a43402a720cf
#
_cell.length_a   1.000
_cell.length_b   1.000
_cell.length_c   1.000
_cell.angle_alpha   90.00
_cell.angle_beta   90.00
_cell.angle_gamma   90.00
#
_symmetry.space_group_name_H-M   'P 1'
#
loop_
_entity.id
_entity.type
_entity.pdbx_description
1 polymer ?
#
loop_
_entity_poly.entity_id
_entity_poly.type
_entity_poly.pdbx_seq_one_letter_code
_entity_poly.pdbx_strand_id
1 'polypeptide(L)'
;MKQSDVLIKPYVTEKSLNLMNGTPIQKFKDGNKIEFIVNRNADKHQIKTVFEERFEVKVEQVWVRIQKDGKHAIIKLAEGYSAEDVGARVGVF
;
A
#
# COMPACT_ATOMS: atom_id res chain seq x y z
N MET A 1 1.59 15.31 -11.38
CA MET A 1 1.91 13.90 -11.67
C MET A 1 0.61 13.13 -11.83
N LYS A 2 0.49 12.30 -12.87
CA LYS A 2 -0.73 11.51 -13.13
C LYS A 2 -0.78 10.33 -12.18
N GLN A 3 -1.99 9.81 -11.92
CA GLN A 3 -2.17 8.65 -11.05
C GLN A 3 -1.31 7.46 -11.46
N SER A 4 -1.26 7.17 -12.76
CA SER A 4 -0.47 6.07 -13.29
C SER A 4 1.03 6.25 -13.09
N ASP A 5 1.48 7.48 -12.89
CA ASP A 5 2.90 7.79 -12.67
C ASP A 5 3.27 7.71 -11.19
N VAL A 6 2.30 7.78 -10.28
CA VAL A 6 2.56 7.76 -8.83
C VAL A 6 2.64 6.32 -8.32
N LEU A 7 1.64 5.50 -8.63
CA LEU A 7 1.60 4.10 -8.22
C LEU A 7 2.04 3.23 -9.39
N ILE A 8 3.22 2.61 -9.30
CA ILE A 8 3.78 1.83 -10.40
C ILE A 8 3.21 0.41 -10.41
N LYS A 9 3.39 -0.31 -9.32
CA LYS A 9 2.89 -1.69 -9.21
C LYS A 9 2.82 -2.13 -7.75
N PRO A 10 1.94 -3.10 -7.41
CA PRO A 10 1.96 -3.68 -6.08
C PRO A 10 3.25 -4.49 -5.89
N TYR A 11 3.76 -4.50 -4.67
CA TYR A 11 4.94 -5.26 -4.31
C TYR A 11 4.48 -6.51 -3.55
N VAL A 12 4.65 -7.68 -4.17
CA VAL A 12 4.10 -8.93 -3.65
C VAL A 12 5.23 -9.85 -3.18
N THR A 13 5.34 -10.00 -1.87
CA THR A 13 6.24 -10.96 -1.24
C THR A 13 5.49 -11.59 -0.07
N GLU A 14 6.05 -12.64 0.51
CA GLU A 14 5.48 -13.23 1.72
C GLU A 14 5.31 -12.17 2.81
N LYS A 15 6.31 -11.30 2.97
CA LYS A 15 6.25 -10.24 3.96
C LYS A 15 5.16 -9.22 3.67
N SER A 16 4.97 -8.83 2.41
CA SER A 16 3.93 -7.87 2.04
C SER A 16 2.54 -8.46 2.19
N LEU A 17 2.36 -9.74 1.93
CA LEU A 17 1.10 -10.42 2.19
C LEU A 17 0.78 -10.43 3.70
N ASN A 18 1.78 -10.62 4.54
CA ASN A 18 1.61 -10.56 5.98
C ASN A 18 1.20 -9.17 6.46
N LEU A 19 1.65 -8.10 5.79
CA LEU A 19 1.22 -6.75 6.12
C LEU A 19 -0.29 -6.55 5.90
N MET A 20 -0.85 -7.20 4.89
CA MET A 20 -2.29 -7.11 4.62
C MET A 20 -3.11 -7.91 5.63
N ASN A 21 -2.66 -9.11 5.96
CA ASN A 21 -3.41 -10.05 6.79
C ASN A 21 -3.02 -9.99 8.26
N GLY A 22 -1.86 -9.38 8.56
CA GLY A 22 -1.23 -9.48 9.86
C GLY A 22 -0.57 -10.84 10.06
N THR A 23 0.23 -10.96 11.09
CA THR A 23 0.82 -12.24 11.48
C THR A 23 -0.03 -12.86 12.58
N PRO A 24 0.11 -14.18 12.83
CA PRO A 24 -0.61 -14.81 13.93
C PRO A 24 -0.39 -14.15 15.28
N ILE A 25 0.77 -13.54 15.49
CA ILE A 25 1.12 -12.89 16.76
C ILE A 25 0.73 -11.42 16.75
N GLN A 26 0.81 -10.74 15.61
CA GLN A 26 0.69 -9.29 15.52
C GLN A 26 -0.45 -8.81 14.61
N LYS A 27 -1.38 -9.67 14.29
CA LYS A 27 -2.43 -9.38 13.30
C LYS A 27 -3.21 -8.09 13.56
N PHE A 28 -3.35 -7.70 14.81
CA PHE A 28 -4.06 -6.48 15.17
C PHE A 28 -3.21 -5.22 15.00
N LYS A 29 -1.88 -5.37 14.97
CA LYS A 29 -0.96 -4.25 14.86
C LYS A 29 -0.44 -4.06 13.44
N ASP A 30 -0.17 -5.17 12.75
CA ASP A 30 0.55 -5.13 11.49
C ASP A 30 -0.33 -5.38 10.27
N GLY A 31 -1.57 -5.78 10.46
CA GLY A 31 -2.48 -6.05 9.35
C GLY A 31 -3.04 -4.78 8.72
N ASN A 32 -3.78 -4.96 7.63
CA ASN A 32 -4.47 -3.91 6.90
C ASN A 32 -3.54 -2.90 6.22
N LYS A 33 -2.38 -3.38 5.79
CA LYS A 33 -1.39 -2.58 5.05
C LYS A 33 -1.14 -3.22 3.70
N ILE A 34 -0.82 -2.40 2.71
CA ILE A 34 -0.43 -2.89 1.39
C ILE A 34 0.80 -2.12 0.93
N GLU A 35 1.72 -2.80 0.26
CA GLU A 35 2.95 -2.21 -0.21
C GLU A 35 2.92 -2.04 -1.73
N PHE A 36 3.33 -0.86 -2.21
CA PHE A 36 3.45 -0.55 -3.63
C PHE A 36 4.84 -0.04 -3.93
N ILE A 37 5.31 -0.32 -5.14
CA ILE A 37 6.44 0.41 -5.71
C ILE A 37 5.86 1.67 -6.33
N VAL A 38 6.40 2.82 -5.95
CA VAL A 38 5.88 4.12 -6.34
C VAL A 38 6.95 4.92 -7.10
N ASN A 39 6.53 5.99 -7.76
CA ASN A 39 7.44 6.87 -8.44
C ASN A 39 8.41 7.50 -7.44
N ARG A 40 9.69 7.56 -7.80
CA ARG A 40 10.74 8.08 -6.92
C ARG A 40 10.47 9.53 -6.49
N ASN A 41 9.80 10.30 -7.32
CA ASN A 41 9.50 11.70 -7.06
C ASN A 41 8.17 11.92 -6.35
N ALA A 42 7.39 10.87 -6.10
CA ALA A 42 6.13 10.98 -5.39
C ALA A 42 6.38 11.12 -3.88
N ASP A 43 5.68 12.04 -3.24
CA ASP A 43 5.74 12.18 -1.79
C ASP A 43 4.57 11.44 -1.12
N LYS A 44 4.59 11.40 0.21
CA LYS A 44 3.57 10.70 0.99
C LYS A 44 2.17 11.23 0.72
N HIS A 45 2.04 12.55 0.58
CA HIS A 45 0.75 13.19 0.34
C HIS A 45 0.17 12.79 -1.01
N GLN A 46 1.00 12.82 -2.06
CA GLN A 46 0.59 12.39 -3.39
C GLN A 46 0.18 10.93 -3.40
N ILE A 47 0.99 10.07 -2.76
CA ILE A 47 0.71 8.63 -2.69
C ILE A 47 -0.63 8.39 -2.00
N LYS A 48 -0.88 9.05 -0.88
CA LYS A 48 -2.13 8.93 -0.14
C LYS A 48 -3.32 9.37 -0.99
N THR A 49 -3.23 10.55 -1.60
CA THR A 49 -4.32 11.11 -2.39
C THR A 49 -4.66 10.22 -3.58
N VAL A 50 -3.63 9.81 -4.33
CA VAL A 50 -3.82 8.97 -5.51
C VAL A 50 -4.39 7.60 -5.12
N PHE A 51 -3.89 7.01 -4.05
CA PHE A 51 -4.37 5.72 -3.60
C PHE A 51 -5.84 5.78 -3.17
N GLU A 52 -6.19 6.81 -2.42
CA GLU A 52 -7.57 7.00 -1.98
C GLU A 52 -8.54 7.19 -3.16
N GLU A 53 -8.14 7.96 -4.15
CA GLU A 53 -8.96 8.18 -5.34
C GLU A 53 -9.09 6.93 -6.19
N ARG A 54 -7.98 6.22 -6.38
CA ARG A 54 -7.95 5.07 -7.28
C ARG A 54 -8.74 3.88 -6.75
N PHE A 55 -8.66 3.62 -5.45
CA PHE A 55 -9.28 2.45 -4.83
C PHE A 55 -10.52 2.79 -4.00
N GLU A 56 -10.88 4.07 -3.93
CA GLU A 56 -12.06 4.54 -3.20
C GLU A 56 -12.04 4.09 -1.73
N VAL A 57 -10.89 4.28 -1.09
CA VAL A 57 -10.68 3.92 0.32
C VAL A 57 -10.09 5.11 1.05
N LYS A 58 -10.05 5.02 2.38
CA LYS A 58 -9.36 6.01 3.20
C LYS A 58 -8.08 5.42 3.73
N VAL A 59 -7.01 6.21 3.67
CA VAL A 59 -5.68 5.84 4.11
C VAL A 59 -5.41 6.48 5.47
N GLU A 60 -5.01 5.66 6.44
CA GLU A 60 -4.66 6.15 7.77
C GLU A 60 -3.23 6.66 7.82
N GLN A 61 -2.30 5.92 7.22
CA GLN A 61 -0.87 6.22 7.30
C GLN A 61 -0.14 5.72 6.07
N VAL A 62 0.91 6.43 5.69
CA VAL A 62 1.82 6.02 4.61
C VAL A 62 3.25 6.09 5.13
N TRP A 63 3.99 5.01 4.94
CA TRP A 63 5.44 4.98 5.18
C TRP A 63 6.13 4.78 3.83
N VAL A 64 7.26 5.45 3.63
CA VAL A 64 8.05 5.28 2.41
C VAL A 64 9.47 4.87 2.77
N ARG A 65 10.10 4.10 1.89
CA ARG A 65 11.51 3.72 2.01
C ARG A 65 12.10 3.53 0.63
N ILE A 66 13.40 3.80 0.51
CA ILE A 66 14.13 3.63 -0.75
C ILE A 66 14.86 2.29 -0.68
N GLN A 67 14.67 1.48 -1.72
CA GLN A 67 15.36 0.20 -1.85
C GLN A 67 16.05 0.15 -3.22
N LYS A 68 16.79 -0.95 -3.48
CA LYS A 68 17.52 -1.12 -4.74
C LYS A 68 16.60 -1.06 -5.96
N ASP A 69 15.41 -1.61 -5.85
CA ASP A 69 14.44 -1.67 -6.95
C ASP A 69 13.54 -0.42 -7.04
N GLY A 70 13.76 0.56 -6.18
CA GLY A 70 13.04 1.81 -6.23
C GLY A 70 12.46 2.24 -4.89
N LYS A 71 11.53 3.18 -4.95
CA LYS A 71 10.86 3.71 -3.77
C LYS A 71 9.63 2.87 -3.47
N HIS A 72 9.52 2.40 -2.24
CA HIS A 72 8.40 1.61 -1.77
C HIS A 72 7.53 2.44 -0.84
N ALA A 73 6.21 2.26 -0.92
CA ALA A 73 5.27 2.87 0.00
C ALA A 73 4.47 1.76 0.68
N ILE A 74 4.42 1.80 2.00
CA ILE A 74 3.55 0.92 2.78
C ILE A 74 2.36 1.76 3.20
N ILE A 75 1.17 1.35 2.77
CA ILE A 75 -0.05 2.13 2.93
C ILE A 75 -0.98 1.38 3.88
N LYS A 76 -1.26 2.00 5.02
CA LYS A 76 -2.19 1.44 6.00
C LYS A 76 -3.57 2.06 5.78
N LEU A 77 -4.58 1.22 5.60
CA LEU A 77 -5.94 1.67 5.39
C LEU A 77 -6.61 2.02 6.71
N ALA A 78 -7.55 2.94 6.65
CA ALA A 78 -8.34 3.33 7.81
C ALA A 78 -9.28 2.19 8.20
N GLU A 79 -9.78 2.25 9.44
CA GLU A 79 -10.76 1.30 9.93
C GLU A 79 -11.99 1.28 9.02
N GLY A 80 -12.50 0.09 8.74
CA GLY A 80 -13.64 -0.08 7.83
C GLY A 80 -13.26 -0.35 6.39
N TYR A 81 -11.97 -0.28 6.04
CA TYR A 81 -11.46 -0.59 4.71
C TYR A 81 -10.47 -1.74 4.81
N SER A 82 -10.42 -2.58 3.78
CA SER A 82 -9.60 -3.80 3.80
C SER A 82 -8.50 -3.78 2.76
N ALA A 83 -7.26 -3.98 3.20
CA ALA A 83 -6.12 -4.13 2.30
C ALA A 83 -6.25 -5.40 1.45
N GLU A 84 -6.89 -6.44 1.97
CA GLU A 84 -7.16 -7.65 1.20
C GLU A 84 -8.06 -7.37 0.01
N ASP A 85 -9.10 -6.56 0.19
CA ASP A 85 -10.00 -6.18 -0.90
C ASP A 85 -9.24 -5.41 -1.98
N VAL A 86 -8.39 -4.48 -1.58
CA VAL A 86 -7.55 -3.73 -2.52
C VAL A 86 -6.60 -4.67 -3.24
N GLY A 87 -5.95 -5.58 -2.50
CA GLY A 87 -5.06 -6.58 -3.07
C GLY A 87 -5.75 -7.44 -4.12
N ALA A 88 -6.97 -7.84 -3.87
CA ALA A 88 -7.76 -8.61 -4.83
C ALA A 88 -8.03 -7.79 -6.11
N ARG A 89 -8.33 -6.50 -5.98
CA ARG A 89 -8.58 -5.63 -7.13
C ARG A 89 -7.34 -5.45 -8.00
N VAL A 90 -6.16 -5.42 -7.40
CA VAL A 90 -4.91 -5.25 -8.16
C VAL A 90 -4.28 -6.58 -8.57
N GLY A 91 -4.89 -7.70 -8.19
CA GLY A 91 -4.46 -9.01 -8.65
C GLY A 91 -3.32 -9.65 -7.87
N VAL A 92 -3.12 -9.28 -6.60
CA VAL A 92 -2.09 -9.91 -5.76
C VAL A 92 -2.55 -11.20 -5.11
N PHE A 93 -3.81 -11.52 -5.22
CA PHE A 93 -4.38 -12.78 -4.73
C PHE A 93 -4.91 -13.60 -5.88
#